data_ea452e9f3a7c1a2df2effabfd7a24976
#
_entry.id   ea452e9f3a7c1a2df2effabfd7a24976
#
_cell.length_a   1.000
_cell.length_b   1.000
_cell.length_c   1.000
_cell.angle_alpha   90.00
_cell.angle_beta   90.00
_cell.angle_gamma   90.00
#
_symmetry.space_group_name_H-M   'P 1'
#
loop_
_entity.id
_entity.type
_entity.pdbx_description
1 polymer ?
#
loop_
_entity_poly.entity_id
_entity_poly.type
_entity_poly.pdbx_seq_one_letter_code
_entity_poly.pdbx_strand_id
1 'polypeptide(L)'
;MTGVQTTAAAPPQASPRVKRYLPWVVATALFMEQLDSTIVNTAVPAMAAGFGVTPLSLKAVVASYILSLAVGIPVSGWMADRYGTRRVFAWAVGLFTLASALCGLAPNVPMLIAARVLQGLGAAMMMPVGRLAVIRTFPKTELLAAMNFVIIPALIGPLLGPTVGGLIVHWLSWRDIFFVNVPVGLAAQWLIHRYMPDYRGEATRPLDLVGLVLFGAGTALLSWLLEIFGEHRLDLGAGVALLALALCLLAAYGVHAQRSEFPLLRLVLFRVRTFRVAVVGGFVTRLGIGVMPFLLPLLYQVGLGLPAWQSGLLMMPAAAAAMGMKLIATRVLAVFGYRRVLMANTLMIGVTMALFSRVGPATPLALIVALGLCMGFFNSLQFTSMNSMAYADIEPADSSMASTIASSMQQLSMSFGLASGSLVAAWYLGAVPQTDRAAVVSALHHAFLALAALTALSALAFRGLKPGDGDQVAGRGEPAG
;
A
#
# COMPACT_ATOMS: atom_id res chain seq x y z
N MET A 1 53.59 23.66 -1.02
CA MET A 1 52.10 23.63 -1.16
C MET A 1 51.62 22.40 -0.42
N THR A 2 51.33 22.54 0.87
CA THR A 2 50.83 21.49 1.75
C THR A 2 49.32 21.44 1.62
N GLY A 3 48.81 20.39 0.94
CA GLY A 3 47.38 20.14 0.84
C GLY A 3 46.80 19.78 2.20
N VAL A 4 45.97 20.65 2.75
CA VAL A 4 45.11 20.36 3.89
C VAL A 4 44.02 19.41 3.40
N GLN A 5 44.19 18.11 3.67
CA GLN A 5 43.13 17.13 3.60
C GLN A 5 42.15 17.45 4.75
N THR A 6 41.07 18.11 4.46
CA THR A 6 39.90 18.21 5.35
C THR A 6 39.35 16.80 5.54
N THR A 7 39.80 16.12 6.58
CA THR A 7 39.14 14.89 7.06
C THR A 7 37.69 15.25 7.44
N ALA A 8 36.73 14.88 6.61
CA ALA A 8 35.33 14.94 6.97
C ALA A 8 35.15 14.15 8.28
N ALA A 9 34.78 14.85 9.35
CA ALA A 9 34.53 14.23 10.64
C ALA A 9 33.52 13.10 10.47
N ALA A 10 33.88 11.90 10.89
CA ALA A 10 32.95 10.76 10.88
C ALA A 10 31.71 11.16 11.67
N PRO A 11 30.48 10.85 11.15
CA PRO A 11 29.25 11.23 11.83
C PRO A 11 29.30 10.67 13.28
N PRO A 12 28.81 11.45 14.26
CA PRO A 12 28.86 11.04 15.66
C PRO A 12 28.17 9.70 15.84
N GLN A 13 28.92 8.72 16.35
CA GLN A 13 28.37 7.37 16.56
C GLN A 13 27.17 7.46 17.51
N ALA A 14 26.01 6.98 17.05
CA ALA A 14 24.81 6.94 17.86
C ALA A 14 25.06 6.16 19.16
N SER A 15 24.55 6.67 20.29
CA SER A 15 24.74 6.02 21.58
C SER A 15 24.18 4.57 21.55
N PRO A 16 24.78 3.64 22.36
CA PRO A 16 24.30 2.26 22.43
C PRO A 16 22.81 2.15 22.76
N ARG A 17 22.26 3.08 23.53
CA ARG A 17 20.83 3.15 23.86
C ARG A 17 19.99 3.46 22.62
N VAL A 18 20.41 4.42 21.79
CA VAL A 18 19.72 4.75 20.53
C VAL A 18 19.73 3.55 19.61
N LYS A 19 20.86 2.90 19.38
CA LYS A 19 20.97 1.69 18.55
C LYS A 19 20.04 0.57 19.04
N ARG A 20 19.91 0.39 20.36
CA ARG A 20 19.04 -0.64 20.94
C ARG A 20 17.56 -0.37 20.78
N TYR A 21 17.10 0.88 20.96
CA TYR A 21 15.67 1.19 21.04
C TYR A 21 15.08 1.77 19.74
N LEU A 22 15.86 2.40 18.86
CA LEU A 22 15.37 2.97 17.60
C LEU A 22 14.64 1.95 16.70
N PRO A 23 15.15 0.71 16.50
CA PRO A 23 14.42 -0.28 15.72
C PRO A 23 13.04 -0.61 16.31
N TRP A 24 12.90 -0.66 17.64
CA TRP A 24 11.60 -0.85 18.30
C TRP A 24 10.65 0.31 18.09
N VAL A 25 11.15 1.55 18.18
CA VAL A 25 10.34 2.77 17.92
C VAL A 25 9.76 2.73 16.53
N VAL A 26 10.58 2.47 15.52
CA VAL A 26 10.16 2.41 14.12
C VAL A 26 9.26 1.20 13.86
N ALA A 27 9.62 0.03 14.40
CA ALA A 27 8.84 -1.20 14.25
C ALA A 27 7.42 -1.07 14.83
N THR A 28 7.26 -0.47 16.01
CA THR A 28 5.95 -0.25 16.64
C THR A 28 5.07 0.64 15.77
N ALA A 29 5.62 1.74 15.26
CA ALA A 29 4.88 2.66 14.40
C ALA A 29 4.46 1.98 13.08
N LEU A 30 5.38 1.25 12.42
CA LEU A 30 5.06 0.53 11.19
C LEU A 30 4.09 -0.63 11.40
N PHE A 31 4.19 -1.34 12.52
CA PHE A 31 3.20 -2.36 12.89
C PHE A 31 1.80 -1.76 13.02
N MET A 32 1.69 -0.63 13.72
CA MET A 32 0.42 0.08 13.90
C MET A 32 -0.16 0.53 12.54
N GLU A 33 0.65 1.10 11.65
CA GLU A 33 0.26 1.51 10.30
C GLU A 33 -0.26 0.32 9.49
N GLN A 34 0.48 -0.78 9.49
CA GLN A 34 0.13 -1.97 8.71
C GLN A 34 -1.08 -2.72 9.29
N LEU A 35 -1.22 -2.73 10.61
CA LEU A 35 -2.41 -3.28 11.26
C LEU A 35 -3.65 -2.48 10.86
N ASP A 36 -3.60 -1.14 10.99
CA ASP A 36 -4.71 -0.25 10.66
C ASP A 36 -5.14 -0.38 9.19
N SER A 37 -4.19 -0.47 8.28
CA SER A 37 -4.48 -0.58 6.84
C SER A 37 -5.27 -1.84 6.47
N THR A 38 -5.21 -2.88 7.28
CA THR A 38 -5.83 -4.18 7.00
C THR A 38 -7.03 -4.50 7.89
N ILE A 39 -7.03 -4.02 9.14
CA ILE A 39 -8.08 -4.28 10.12
C ILE A 39 -9.45 -3.74 9.68
N VAL A 40 -9.47 -2.61 8.99
CA VAL A 40 -10.69 -1.91 8.53
C VAL A 40 -11.48 -2.73 7.52
N ASN A 41 -10.81 -3.49 6.64
CA ASN A 41 -11.49 -4.25 5.59
C ASN A 41 -12.49 -5.28 6.16
N THR A 42 -12.15 -5.93 7.26
CA THR A 42 -13.02 -6.91 7.93
C THR A 42 -14.19 -6.24 8.66
N ALA A 43 -14.04 -4.96 9.06
CA ALA A 43 -15.05 -4.20 9.78
C ALA A 43 -16.08 -3.51 8.86
N VAL A 44 -15.84 -3.46 7.54
CA VAL A 44 -16.72 -2.75 6.57
C VAL A 44 -18.19 -3.12 6.71
N PRO A 45 -18.60 -4.42 6.77
CA PRO A 45 -20.02 -4.75 6.91
C PRO A 45 -20.64 -4.22 8.20
N ALA A 46 -19.92 -4.28 9.33
CA ALA A 46 -20.41 -3.77 10.62
C ALA A 46 -20.47 -2.24 10.66
N MET A 47 -19.49 -1.55 10.03
CA MET A 47 -19.54 -0.10 9.85
C MET A 47 -20.74 0.31 8.99
N ALA A 48 -21.01 -0.43 7.91
CA ALA A 48 -22.14 -0.18 7.03
C ALA A 48 -23.47 -0.30 7.77
N ALA A 49 -23.64 -1.36 8.56
CA ALA A 49 -24.81 -1.54 9.43
C ALA A 49 -24.92 -0.41 10.45
N GLY A 50 -23.81 0.00 11.07
CA GLY A 50 -23.78 1.07 12.07
C GLY A 50 -24.14 2.46 11.54
N PHE A 51 -23.85 2.74 10.26
CA PHE A 51 -24.21 4.00 9.59
C PHE A 51 -25.51 3.91 8.77
N GLY A 52 -26.13 2.74 8.65
CA GLY A 52 -27.32 2.54 7.82
C GLY A 52 -27.06 2.72 6.32
N VAL A 53 -25.85 2.36 5.85
CA VAL A 53 -25.43 2.46 4.45
C VAL A 53 -25.08 1.09 3.88
N THR A 54 -24.86 1.01 2.57
CA THR A 54 -24.43 -0.24 1.95
C THR A 54 -22.94 -0.49 2.15
N PRO A 55 -22.47 -1.75 2.30
CA PRO A 55 -21.06 -2.06 2.44
C PRO A 55 -20.18 -1.53 1.30
N LEU A 56 -20.65 -1.57 0.05
CA LEU A 56 -19.90 -1.07 -1.10
C LEU A 56 -19.73 0.46 -1.10
N SER A 57 -20.63 1.22 -0.43
CA SER A 57 -20.45 2.68 -0.31
C SER A 57 -19.32 3.08 0.62
N LEU A 58 -18.87 2.17 1.50
CA LEU A 58 -17.73 2.42 2.39
C LEU A 58 -16.36 2.21 1.75
N LYS A 59 -16.29 1.88 0.44
CA LYS A 59 -15.03 1.84 -0.31
C LYS A 59 -14.22 3.14 -0.17
N ALA A 60 -14.91 4.29 -0.10
CA ALA A 60 -14.32 5.60 0.10
C ALA A 60 -13.51 5.71 1.39
N VAL A 61 -13.95 5.08 2.48
CA VAL A 61 -13.26 5.06 3.77
C VAL A 61 -11.89 4.39 3.66
N VAL A 62 -11.80 3.33 2.87
CA VAL A 62 -10.52 2.62 2.63
C VAL A 62 -9.68 3.34 1.58
N ALA A 63 -10.31 3.76 0.46
CA ALA A 63 -9.63 4.41 -0.65
C ALA A 63 -9.00 5.76 -0.25
N SER A 64 -9.71 6.57 0.55
CA SER A 64 -9.24 7.89 0.99
C SER A 64 -7.95 7.81 1.83
N TYR A 65 -7.83 6.81 2.68
CA TYR A 65 -6.60 6.55 3.43
C TYR A 65 -5.43 6.21 2.50
N ILE A 66 -5.63 5.26 1.59
CA ILE A 66 -4.58 4.80 0.66
C ILE A 66 -4.17 5.93 -0.29
N LEU A 67 -5.13 6.72 -0.76
CA LEU A 67 -4.89 7.85 -1.66
C LEU A 67 -4.09 8.96 -0.97
N SER A 68 -4.49 9.37 0.24
CA SER A 68 -3.77 10.42 0.99
C SER A 68 -2.36 9.97 1.37
N LEU A 69 -2.16 8.69 1.68
CA LEU A 69 -0.85 8.08 1.85
C LEU A 69 -0.01 8.17 0.56
N ALA A 70 -0.59 7.85 -0.61
CA ALA A 70 0.11 7.92 -1.90
C ALA A 70 0.58 9.34 -2.24
N VAL A 71 -0.26 10.35 -1.99
CA VAL A 71 0.03 11.77 -2.24
C VAL A 71 1.04 12.32 -1.21
N GLY A 72 1.00 11.85 0.02
CA GLY A 72 1.88 12.30 1.11
C GLY A 72 3.30 11.74 1.06
N ILE A 73 3.49 10.52 0.52
CA ILE A 73 4.81 9.86 0.47
C ILE A 73 5.90 10.75 -0.18
N PRO A 74 5.69 11.43 -1.32
CA PRO A 74 6.73 12.24 -1.94
C PRO A 74 7.20 13.43 -1.08
N VAL A 75 6.36 13.92 -0.18
CA VAL A 75 6.66 15.06 0.70
C VAL A 75 7.48 14.64 1.92
N SER A 76 7.42 13.36 2.29
CA SER A 76 7.99 12.85 3.55
C SER A 76 9.50 13.07 3.69
N GLY A 77 10.26 12.85 2.61
CA GLY A 77 11.72 13.05 2.59
C GLY A 77 12.09 14.52 2.78
N TRP A 78 11.42 15.42 2.05
CA TRP A 78 11.62 16.85 2.19
C TRP A 78 11.33 17.35 3.61
N MET A 79 10.23 16.89 4.21
CA MET A 79 9.89 17.24 5.59
C MET A 79 10.96 16.76 6.58
N ALA A 80 11.45 15.53 6.42
CA ALA A 80 12.49 14.98 7.28
C ALA A 80 13.79 15.78 7.19
N ASP A 81 14.21 16.18 6.00
CA ASP A 81 15.42 16.99 5.80
C ASP A 81 15.25 18.41 6.34
N ARG A 82 14.08 19.03 6.20
CA ARG A 82 13.79 20.39 6.63
C ARG A 82 13.59 20.51 8.15
N TYR A 83 12.78 19.62 8.73
CA TYR A 83 12.33 19.74 10.12
C TYR A 83 13.02 18.76 11.07
N GLY A 84 13.72 17.76 10.54
CA GLY A 84 14.39 16.72 11.32
C GLY A 84 13.55 15.44 11.44
N THR A 85 14.24 14.29 11.46
CA THR A 85 13.58 12.97 11.46
C THR A 85 12.73 12.74 12.71
N ARG A 86 13.20 13.10 13.90
CA ARG A 86 12.45 12.93 15.16
C ARG A 86 11.16 13.73 15.18
N ARG A 87 11.22 15.01 14.80
CA ARG A 87 10.05 15.90 14.82
C ARG A 87 8.99 15.44 13.82
N VAL A 88 9.41 15.14 12.59
CA VAL A 88 8.48 14.70 11.53
C VAL A 88 7.86 13.36 11.87
N PHE A 89 8.64 12.43 12.42
CA PHE A 89 8.12 11.12 12.82
C PHE A 89 7.16 11.24 14.01
N ALA A 90 7.44 12.12 14.98
CA ALA A 90 6.53 12.43 16.08
C ALA A 90 5.22 13.04 15.58
N TRP A 91 5.28 14.01 14.66
CA TRP A 91 4.07 14.58 14.04
C TRP A 91 3.27 13.53 13.27
N ALA A 92 3.95 12.65 12.52
CA ALA A 92 3.33 11.58 11.75
C ALA A 92 2.55 10.61 12.66
N VAL A 93 3.19 10.09 13.70
CA VAL A 93 2.57 9.19 14.68
C VAL A 93 1.48 9.91 15.47
N GLY A 94 1.70 11.16 15.88
CA GLY A 94 0.72 11.96 16.59
C GLY A 94 -0.53 12.24 15.76
N LEU A 95 -0.36 12.66 14.49
CA LEU A 95 -1.45 12.88 13.54
C LEU A 95 -2.22 11.59 13.28
N PHE A 96 -1.52 10.49 13.04
CA PHE A 96 -2.12 9.17 12.83
C PHE A 96 -2.96 8.74 14.05
N THR A 97 -2.42 8.88 15.25
CA THR A 97 -3.10 8.50 16.49
C THR A 97 -4.34 9.35 16.75
N LEU A 98 -4.23 10.67 16.57
CA LEU A 98 -5.35 11.60 16.69
C LEU A 98 -6.44 11.29 15.67
N ALA A 99 -6.05 11.13 14.40
CA ALA A 99 -6.97 10.80 13.32
C ALA A 99 -7.64 9.44 13.54
N SER A 100 -6.93 8.45 14.10
CA SER A 100 -7.50 7.16 14.48
C SER A 100 -8.59 7.34 15.56
N ALA A 101 -8.33 8.14 16.59
CA ALA A 101 -9.36 8.47 17.59
C ALA A 101 -10.58 9.16 16.96
N LEU A 102 -10.36 10.10 16.01
CA LEU A 102 -11.44 10.76 15.27
C LEU A 102 -12.23 9.76 14.40
N CYS A 103 -11.59 8.76 13.81
CA CYS A 103 -12.26 7.67 13.09
C CYS A 103 -13.22 6.89 14.03
N GLY A 104 -12.74 6.52 15.22
CA GLY A 104 -13.58 5.83 16.22
C GLY A 104 -14.75 6.66 16.74
N LEU A 105 -14.59 8.00 16.77
CA LEU A 105 -15.64 8.94 17.21
C LEU A 105 -16.56 9.43 16.07
N ALA A 106 -16.31 9.02 14.82
CA ALA A 106 -17.05 9.54 13.67
C ALA A 106 -18.56 9.24 13.75
N PRO A 107 -19.43 10.27 13.69
CA PRO A 107 -20.89 10.10 13.73
C PRO A 107 -21.48 9.75 12.36
N ASN A 108 -20.76 10.00 11.27
CA ASN A 108 -21.21 9.79 9.89
C ASN A 108 -20.05 9.45 8.96
N VAL A 109 -20.37 8.94 7.77
CA VAL A 109 -19.39 8.52 6.76
C VAL A 109 -18.49 9.67 6.27
N PRO A 110 -18.99 10.89 5.98
CA PRO A 110 -18.12 12.00 5.57
C PRO A 110 -17.05 12.35 6.60
N MET A 111 -17.40 12.39 7.90
CA MET A 111 -16.41 12.64 8.96
C MET A 111 -15.40 11.50 9.08
N LEU A 112 -15.84 10.24 8.91
CA LEU A 112 -14.94 9.09 8.89
C LEU A 112 -13.96 9.19 7.72
N ILE A 113 -14.42 9.56 6.51
CA ILE A 113 -13.56 9.77 5.34
C ILE A 113 -12.55 10.89 5.62
N ALA A 114 -12.98 12.03 6.14
CA ALA A 114 -12.08 13.14 6.47
C ALA A 114 -11.00 12.73 7.50
N ALA A 115 -11.39 11.98 8.55
CA ALA A 115 -10.46 11.43 9.52
C ALA A 115 -9.48 10.43 8.88
N ARG A 116 -9.94 9.59 7.95
CA ARG A 116 -9.09 8.64 7.18
C ARG A 116 -8.09 9.37 6.28
N VAL A 117 -8.46 10.50 5.68
CA VAL A 117 -7.52 11.35 4.93
C VAL A 117 -6.40 11.85 5.85
N LEU A 118 -6.74 12.40 7.02
CA LEU A 118 -5.75 12.86 7.99
C LEU A 118 -4.85 11.71 8.47
N GLN A 119 -5.43 10.53 8.71
CA GLN A 119 -4.70 9.35 9.14
C GLN A 119 -3.72 8.88 8.07
N GLY A 120 -4.12 8.89 6.78
CA GLY A 120 -3.25 8.54 5.66
C GLY A 120 -2.11 9.54 5.46
N LEU A 121 -2.33 10.85 5.68
CA LEU A 121 -1.27 11.85 5.66
C LEU A 121 -0.25 11.62 6.79
N GLY A 122 -0.69 11.21 7.98
CA GLY A 122 0.20 10.78 9.05
C GLY A 122 1.02 9.56 8.64
N ALA A 123 0.36 8.50 8.17
CA ALA A 123 0.98 7.26 7.73
C ALA A 123 2.04 7.46 6.62
N ALA A 124 1.79 8.39 5.68
CA ALA A 124 2.69 8.68 4.56
C ALA A 124 4.12 9.03 4.97
N MET A 125 4.31 9.53 6.18
CA MET A 125 5.61 9.93 6.70
C MET A 125 6.25 8.86 7.60
N MET A 126 5.47 7.90 8.12
CA MET A 126 5.97 6.94 9.11
C MET A 126 7.03 6.02 8.51
N MET A 127 6.73 5.33 7.42
CA MET A 127 7.66 4.38 6.80
C MET A 127 8.92 5.05 6.22
N PRO A 128 8.84 6.11 5.38
CA PRO A 128 10.03 6.72 4.79
C PRO A 128 10.93 7.37 5.84
N VAL A 129 10.37 8.11 6.79
CA VAL A 129 11.14 8.82 7.83
C VAL A 129 11.74 7.86 8.85
N GLY A 130 10.99 6.81 9.24
CA GLY A 130 11.49 5.75 10.11
C GLY A 130 12.68 5.02 9.49
N ARG A 131 12.56 4.64 8.20
CA ARG A 131 13.64 4.01 7.45
C ARG A 131 14.87 4.92 7.35
N LEU A 132 14.66 6.21 7.06
CA LEU A 132 15.74 7.20 6.99
C LEU A 132 16.49 7.32 8.31
N ALA A 133 15.78 7.35 9.44
CA ALA A 133 16.39 7.41 10.77
C ALA A 133 17.26 6.17 11.06
N VAL A 134 16.78 4.98 10.67
CA VAL A 134 17.56 3.73 10.81
C VAL A 134 18.82 3.77 9.93
N ILE A 135 18.70 4.16 8.65
CA ILE A 135 19.84 4.25 7.73
C ILE A 135 20.90 5.23 8.24
N ARG A 136 20.50 6.37 8.80
CA ARG A 136 21.45 7.37 9.35
C ARG A 136 22.06 6.98 10.69
N THR A 137 21.46 6.02 11.40
CA THR A 137 21.92 5.59 12.74
C THR A 137 22.91 4.44 12.69
N PHE A 138 22.70 3.48 11.77
CA PHE A 138 23.45 2.23 11.74
C PHE A 138 24.53 2.24 10.65
N PRO A 139 25.76 1.76 10.97
CA PRO A 139 26.78 1.53 9.95
C PRO A 139 26.32 0.43 8.97
N LYS A 140 26.90 0.40 7.77
CA LYS A 140 26.53 -0.57 6.72
C LYS A 140 26.57 -2.03 7.19
N THR A 141 27.47 -2.38 8.10
CA THR A 141 27.63 -3.73 8.67
C THR A 141 26.46 -4.16 9.57
N GLU A 142 25.81 -3.22 10.27
CA GLU A 142 24.70 -3.48 11.19
C GLU A 142 23.33 -3.17 10.56
N LEU A 143 23.32 -2.44 9.44
CA LEU A 143 22.09 -1.89 8.82
C LEU A 143 21.11 -2.98 8.42
N LEU A 144 21.60 -4.08 7.83
CA LEU A 144 20.74 -5.18 7.38
C LEU A 144 19.96 -5.81 8.55
N ALA A 145 20.65 -6.05 9.68
CA ALA A 145 20.02 -6.62 10.87
C ALA A 145 18.98 -5.66 11.48
N ALA A 146 19.30 -4.36 11.55
CA ALA A 146 18.37 -3.34 12.05
C ALA A 146 17.14 -3.20 11.14
N MET A 147 17.31 -3.21 9.83
CA MET A 147 16.21 -3.14 8.86
C MET A 147 15.32 -4.37 8.92
N ASN A 148 15.89 -5.57 9.02
CA ASN A 148 15.12 -6.81 9.18
C ASN A 148 14.28 -6.78 10.45
N PHE A 149 14.83 -6.28 11.56
CA PHE A 149 14.10 -6.14 12.80
C PHE A 149 12.88 -5.20 12.68
N VAL A 150 13.01 -4.12 11.92
CA VAL A 150 11.91 -3.16 11.65
C VAL A 150 10.85 -3.75 10.72
N ILE A 151 11.27 -4.52 9.72
CA ILE A 151 10.36 -5.06 8.69
C ILE A 151 9.50 -6.22 9.23
N ILE A 152 10.03 -7.06 10.13
CA ILE A 152 9.29 -8.23 10.65
C ILE A 152 7.95 -7.83 11.29
N PRO A 153 7.87 -6.88 12.25
CA PRO A 153 6.59 -6.45 12.82
C PRO A 153 5.65 -5.83 11.78
N ALA A 154 6.19 -5.10 10.79
CA ALA A 154 5.39 -4.58 9.68
C ALA A 154 4.73 -5.68 8.84
N LEU A 155 5.34 -6.87 8.75
CA LEU A 155 4.75 -8.02 8.06
C LEU A 155 3.71 -8.76 8.91
N ILE A 156 3.82 -8.68 10.24
CA ILE A 156 2.85 -9.29 11.16
C ILE A 156 1.54 -8.51 11.15
N GLY A 157 1.57 -7.19 10.94
CA GLY A 157 0.38 -6.34 10.86
C GLY A 157 -0.69 -6.87 9.91
N PRO A 158 -0.40 -7.07 8.61
CA PRO A 158 -1.34 -7.64 7.65
C PRO A 158 -1.80 -9.08 7.96
N LEU A 159 -0.99 -9.86 8.66
CA LEU A 159 -1.37 -11.19 9.11
C LEU A 159 -2.42 -11.14 10.21
N LEU A 160 -2.22 -10.28 11.20
CA LEU A 160 -3.10 -10.17 12.36
C LEU A 160 -4.31 -9.25 12.12
N GLY A 161 -4.17 -8.24 11.23
CA GLY A 161 -5.19 -7.19 11.05
C GLY A 161 -6.59 -7.73 10.80
N PRO A 162 -6.82 -8.56 9.77
CA PRO A 162 -8.15 -9.09 9.49
C PRO A 162 -8.73 -9.92 10.65
N THR A 163 -7.90 -10.70 11.32
CA THR A 163 -8.33 -11.54 12.44
C THR A 163 -8.65 -10.71 13.67
N VAL A 164 -7.76 -9.80 14.05
CA VAL A 164 -7.99 -8.88 15.18
C VAL A 164 -9.22 -8.00 14.90
N GLY A 165 -9.37 -7.51 13.67
CA GLY A 165 -10.56 -6.77 13.25
C GLY A 165 -11.84 -7.58 13.35
N GLY A 166 -11.81 -8.82 12.87
CA GLY A 166 -12.95 -9.74 12.97
C GLY A 166 -13.33 -10.06 14.41
N LEU A 167 -12.36 -10.26 15.30
CA LEU A 167 -12.57 -10.50 16.72
C LEU A 167 -13.17 -9.26 17.42
N ILE A 168 -12.58 -8.09 17.20
CA ILE A 168 -13.08 -6.82 17.78
C ILE A 168 -14.51 -6.57 17.32
N VAL A 169 -14.80 -6.66 16.02
CA VAL A 169 -16.13 -6.41 15.47
C VAL A 169 -17.17 -7.41 15.99
N HIS A 170 -16.76 -8.64 16.25
CA HIS A 170 -17.68 -9.68 16.72
C HIS A 170 -18.08 -9.52 18.19
N TRP A 171 -17.15 -9.14 19.07
CA TRP A 171 -17.39 -9.05 20.52
C TRP A 171 -17.53 -7.63 21.07
N LEU A 172 -17.05 -6.64 20.32
CA LEU A 172 -17.06 -5.22 20.70
C LEU A 172 -17.72 -4.38 19.59
N SER A 173 -17.36 -3.12 19.50
CA SER A 173 -17.83 -2.23 18.43
C SER A 173 -16.80 -2.13 17.28
N TRP A 174 -17.29 -1.92 16.04
CA TRP A 174 -16.40 -1.60 14.92
C TRP A 174 -15.54 -0.34 15.19
N ARG A 175 -15.97 0.55 16.09
CA ARG A 175 -15.22 1.74 16.48
C ARG A 175 -13.91 1.40 17.19
N ASP A 176 -13.90 0.29 17.91
CA ASP A 176 -12.76 -0.13 18.72
C ASP A 176 -11.55 -0.55 17.87
N ILE A 177 -11.76 -0.90 16.57
CA ILE A 177 -10.64 -1.14 15.65
C ILE A 177 -9.74 0.09 15.49
N PHE A 178 -10.30 1.29 15.63
CA PHE A 178 -9.54 2.55 15.57
C PHE A 178 -8.95 2.90 16.94
N PHE A 179 -9.68 2.65 18.04
CA PHE A 179 -9.19 2.95 19.38
C PHE A 179 -8.00 2.08 19.80
N VAL A 180 -7.83 0.88 19.24
CA VAL A 180 -6.63 0.04 19.47
C VAL A 180 -5.34 0.78 19.11
N ASN A 181 -5.36 1.67 18.12
CA ASN A 181 -4.20 2.44 17.71
C ASN A 181 -3.81 3.53 18.73
N VAL A 182 -4.75 3.99 19.56
CA VAL A 182 -4.51 5.11 20.49
C VAL A 182 -3.45 4.75 21.55
N PRO A 183 -3.60 3.66 22.33
CA PRO A 183 -2.59 3.31 23.33
C PRO A 183 -1.24 2.98 22.69
N VAL A 184 -1.23 2.32 21.54
CA VAL A 184 0.00 2.00 20.81
C VAL A 184 0.69 3.28 20.31
N GLY A 185 -0.09 4.22 19.75
CA GLY A 185 0.42 5.51 19.29
C GLY A 185 0.96 6.38 20.41
N LEU A 186 0.30 6.43 21.58
CA LEU A 186 0.81 7.15 22.75
C LEU A 186 2.11 6.53 23.27
N ALA A 187 2.20 5.20 23.33
CA ALA A 187 3.45 4.51 23.68
C ALA A 187 4.56 4.79 22.67
N ALA A 188 4.27 4.72 21.37
CA ALA A 188 5.19 5.07 20.31
C ALA A 188 5.66 6.53 20.43
N GLN A 189 4.75 7.46 20.72
CA GLN A 189 5.07 8.87 20.90
C GLN A 189 6.06 9.10 22.06
N TRP A 190 5.84 8.41 23.20
CA TRP A 190 6.76 8.44 24.32
C TRP A 190 8.14 7.89 23.96
N LEU A 191 8.19 6.74 23.25
CA LEU A 191 9.43 6.13 22.77
C LEU A 191 10.20 7.05 21.79
N ILE A 192 9.49 7.72 20.86
CA ILE A 192 10.08 8.66 19.90
C ILE A 192 10.80 9.79 20.64
N HIS A 193 10.10 10.44 21.57
CA HIS A 193 10.69 11.55 22.31
C HIS A 193 11.92 11.13 23.16
N ARG A 194 11.93 9.90 23.62
CA ARG A 194 12.98 9.38 24.50
C ARG A 194 14.20 8.84 23.77
N TYR A 195 14.01 8.20 22.59
CA TYR A 195 15.07 7.40 21.97
C TYR A 195 15.35 7.74 20.51
N MET A 196 14.48 8.48 19.81
CA MET A 196 14.70 8.77 18.40
C MET A 196 15.68 9.93 18.20
N PRO A 197 16.77 9.76 17.43
CA PRO A 197 17.69 10.85 17.09
C PRO A 197 17.05 11.80 16.07
N ASP A 198 17.48 13.08 16.10
CA ASP A 198 17.01 14.12 15.19
C ASP A 198 18.06 14.40 14.11
N TYR A 199 17.91 13.77 12.96
CA TYR A 199 18.76 13.99 11.80
C TYR A 199 18.10 14.98 10.84
N ARG A 200 18.87 15.95 10.34
CA ARG A 200 18.45 16.93 9.32
C ARG A 200 19.31 16.81 8.08
N GLY A 201 18.79 17.26 6.94
CA GLY A 201 19.57 17.41 5.72
C GLY A 201 20.45 18.65 5.77
N GLU A 202 21.61 18.60 5.12
CA GLU A 202 22.55 19.73 5.04
C GLU A 202 22.01 20.87 4.17
N ALA A 203 21.29 20.54 3.09
CA ALA A 203 20.67 21.49 2.18
C ALA A 203 19.19 21.17 1.97
N THR A 204 18.31 22.12 2.30
CA THR A 204 16.88 21.98 2.02
C THR A 204 16.54 22.58 0.67
N ARG A 205 16.22 21.73 -0.30
CA ARG A 205 15.65 22.16 -1.58
C ARG A 205 14.25 22.69 -1.36
N PRO A 206 13.75 23.62 -2.22
CA PRO A 206 12.36 24.08 -2.13
C PRO A 206 11.40 22.90 -2.40
N LEU A 207 10.27 22.87 -1.70
CA LEU A 207 9.19 21.92 -1.99
C LEU A 207 8.48 22.33 -3.27
N ASP A 208 8.27 21.39 -4.17
CA ASP A 208 7.46 21.58 -5.36
C ASP A 208 5.96 21.59 -4.99
N LEU A 209 5.49 22.75 -4.49
CA LEU A 209 4.08 22.91 -4.11
C LEU A 209 3.15 22.85 -5.32
N VAL A 210 3.58 23.37 -6.47
CA VAL A 210 2.79 23.33 -7.71
C VAL A 210 2.62 21.89 -8.16
N GLY A 211 3.72 21.13 -8.19
CA GLY A 211 3.67 19.71 -8.51
C GLY A 211 2.82 18.90 -7.53
N LEU A 212 2.91 19.20 -6.24
CA LEU A 212 2.10 18.55 -5.21
C LEU A 212 0.59 18.80 -5.40
N VAL A 213 0.21 20.04 -5.69
CA VAL A 213 -1.21 20.40 -5.93
C VAL A 213 -1.72 19.76 -7.22
N LEU A 214 -0.97 19.85 -8.31
CA LEU A 214 -1.38 19.27 -9.60
C LEU A 214 -1.51 17.74 -9.53
N PHE A 215 -0.51 17.07 -8.96
CA PHE A 215 -0.51 15.63 -8.80
C PHE A 215 -1.57 15.16 -7.81
N GLY A 216 -1.65 15.81 -6.63
CA GLY A 216 -2.60 15.47 -5.58
C GLY A 216 -4.05 15.73 -6.01
N ALA A 217 -4.36 16.90 -6.56
CA ALA A 217 -5.70 17.20 -7.05
C ALA A 217 -6.12 16.32 -8.22
N GLY A 218 -5.22 16.07 -9.18
CA GLY A 218 -5.50 15.21 -10.33
C GLY A 218 -5.79 13.76 -9.91
N THR A 219 -4.98 13.19 -9.01
CA THR A 219 -5.20 11.83 -8.50
C THR A 219 -6.42 11.73 -7.58
N ALA A 220 -6.67 12.75 -6.74
CA ALA A 220 -7.84 12.79 -5.87
C ALA A 220 -9.14 12.88 -6.69
N LEU A 221 -9.16 13.74 -7.71
CA LEU A 221 -10.32 13.90 -8.58
C LEU A 221 -10.60 12.63 -9.37
N LEU A 222 -9.56 11.95 -9.87
CA LEU A 222 -9.71 10.68 -10.58
C LEU A 222 -10.25 9.57 -9.65
N SER A 223 -9.76 9.48 -8.42
CA SER A 223 -10.25 8.53 -7.43
C SER A 223 -11.72 8.79 -7.06
N TRP A 224 -12.07 10.06 -6.83
CA TRP A 224 -13.42 10.48 -6.52
C TRP A 224 -14.40 10.23 -7.67
N LEU A 225 -13.96 10.44 -8.90
CA LEU A 225 -14.74 10.13 -10.09
C LEU A 225 -15.11 8.63 -10.16
N LEU A 226 -14.12 7.75 -9.96
CA LEU A 226 -14.35 6.29 -9.93
C LEU A 226 -15.32 5.87 -8.83
N GLU A 227 -15.35 6.62 -7.73
CA GLU A 227 -16.27 6.39 -6.63
C GLU A 227 -17.71 6.76 -6.98
N ILE A 228 -17.94 7.97 -7.51
CA ILE A 228 -19.29 8.49 -7.82
C ILE A 228 -19.93 7.74 -9.00
N PHE A 229 -19.13 7.32 -9.98
CA PHE A 229 -19.65 6.51 -11.10
C PHE A 229 -20.32 5.22 -10.60
N GLY A 230 -19.83 4.62 -9.53
CA GLY A 230 -20.43 3.42 -8.93
C GLY A 230 -21.79 3.64 -8.26
N GLU A 231 -22.13 4.89 -7.95
CA GLU A 231 -23.39 5.24 -7.29
C GLU A 231 -24.48 5.73 -8.25
N HIS A 232 -24.25 5.73 -9.57
CA HIS A 232 -25.14 6.24 -10.62
C HIS A 232 -25.64 7.69 -10.38
N ARG A 233 -24.85 8.51 -9.68
CA ARG A 233 -25.20 9.87 -9.26
C ARG A 233 -24.74 10.96 -10.23
N LEU A 234 -23.97 10.62 -11.27
CA LEU A 234 -23.46 11.59 -12.22
C LEU A 234 -24.13 11.42 -13.59
N ASP A 235 -24.53 12.55 -14.17
CA ASP A 235 -24.78 12.65 -15.60
C ASP A 235 -23.49 12.36 -16.38
N LEU A 236 -23.62 11.70 -17.53
CA LEU A 236 -22.49 11.31 -18.38
C LEU A 236 -21.62 12.51 -18.77
N GLY A 237 -22.26 13.68 -19.04
CA GLY A 237 -21.54 14.90 -19.39
C GLY A 237 -20.66 15.42 -18.25
N ALA A 238 -21.21 15.46 -17.04
CA ALA A 238 -20.45 15.84 -15.84
C ALA A 238 -19.30 14.86 -15.56
N GLY A 239 -19.51 13.56 -15.73
CA GLY A 239 -18.47 12.55 -15.58
C GLY A 239 -17.31 12.71 -16.56
N VAL A 240 -17.62 12.96 -17.83
CA VAL A 240 -16.61 13.23 -18.87
C VAL A 240 -15.85 14.51 -18.59
N ALA A 241 -16.52 15.60 -18.15
CA ALA A 241 -15.88 16.84 -17.79
C ALA A 241 -14.91 16.69 -16.61
N LEU A 242 -15.29 15.96 -15.56
CA LEU A 242 -14.44 15.68 -14.40
C LEU A 242 -13.25 14.80 -14.79
N LEU A 243 -13.45 13.79 -15.64
CA LEU A 243 -12.35 12.99 -16.16
C LEU A 243 -11.37 13.83 -16.96
N ALA A 244 -11.86 14.67 -17.86
CA ALA A 244 -11.03 15.57 -18.64
C ALA A 244 -10.23 16.52 -17.72
N LEU A 245 -10.86 17.10 -16.69
CA LEU A 245 -10.18 17.94 -15.72
C LEU A 245 -9.08 17.18 -14.95
N ALA A 246 -9.36 15.96 -14.48
CA ALA A 246 -8.37 15.14 -13.79
C ALA A 246 -7.16 14.83 -14.69
N LEU A 247 -7.42 14.44 -15.95
CA LEU A 247 -6.36 14.16 -16.93
C LEU A 247 -5.59 15.43 -17.30
N CYS A 248 -6.25 16.59 -17.41
CA CYS A 248 -5.58 17.88 -17.63
C CYS A 248 -4.65 18.25 -16.47
N LEU A 249 -5.08 18.05 -15.22
CA LEU A 249 -4.23 18.31 -14.05
C LEU A 249 -3.00 17.39 -14.02
N LEU A 250 -3.18 16.09 -14.33
CA LEU A 250 -2.07 15.14 -14.40
C LEU A 250 -1.14 15.42 -15.59
N ALA A 251 -1.68 15.82 -16.74
CA ALA A 251 -0.88 16.26 -17.88
C ALA A 251 -0.09 17.55 -17.58
N ALA A 252 -0.75 18.54 -16.94
CA ALA A 252 -0.11 19.76 -16.46
C ALA A 252 1.02 19.44 -15.47
N TYR A 253 0.81 18.47 -14.56
CA TYR A 253 1.86 17.95 -13.69
C TYR A 253 3.03 17.37 -14.52
N GLY A 254 2.75 16.57 -15.55
CA GLY A 254 3.77 16.00 -16.42
C GLY A 254 4.63 17.06 -17.12
N VAL A 255 4.02 18.15 -17.61
CA VAL A 255 4.71 19.29 -18.21
C VAL A 255 5.51 20.07 -17.15
N HIS A 256 4.92 20.33 -15.98
CA HIS A 256 5.58 21.00 -14.88
C HIS A 256 6.82 20.23 -14.40
N ALA A 257 6.70 18.91 -14.19
CA ALA A 257 7.79 18.05 -13.74
C ALA A 257 8.98 17.98 -14.71
N GLN A 258 8.75 18.21 -16.01
CA GLN A 258 9.84 18.29 -17.01
C GLN A 258 10.56 19.64 -17.00
N ARG A 259 9.93 20.70 -16.52
CA ARG A 259 10.46 22.08 -16.49
C ARG A 259 11.03 22.46 -15.12
N SER A 260 10.58 21.80 -14.05
CA SER A 260 11.02 22.08 -12.69
C SER A 260 12.43 21.50 -12.45
N GLU A 261 13.28 22.30 -11.80
CA GLU A 261 14.62 21.86 -11.36
C GLU A 261 14.53 20.77 -10.25
N PHE A 262 13.53 20.90 -9.36
CA PHE A 262 13.30 19.97 -8.25
C PHE A 262 11.85 19.46 -8.26
N PRO A 263 11.46 18.63 -9.26
CA PRO A 263 10.09 18.14 -9.34
C PRO A 263 9.78 17.19 -8.19
N LEU A 264 8.50 17.14 -7.78
CA LEU A 264 8.00 16.23 -6.75
C LEU A 264 8.34 14.76 -7.07
N LEU A 265 8.15 14.37 -8.33
CA LEU A 265 8.53 13.05 -8.87
C LEU A 265 9.34 13.23 -10.16
N ARG A 266 10.54 12.69 -10.23
CA ARG A 266 11.42 12.77 -11.42
C ARG A 266 10.99 11.78 -12.48
N LEU A 267 10.11 12.21 -13.38
CA LEU A 267 9.54 11.36 -14.44
C LEU A 267 10.59 10.82 -15.43
N VAL A 268 11.79 11.40 -15.48
CA VAL A 268 12.89 10.90 -16.33
C VAL A 268 13.28 9.46 -15.99
N LEU A 269 13.05 9.00 -14.75
CA LEU A 269 13.34 7.63 -14.33
C LEU A 269 12.52 6.59 -15.11
N PHE A 270 11.37 6.96 -15.66
CA PHE A 270 10.59 6.09 -16.56
C PHE A 270 11.28 5.82 -17.91
N ARG A 271 12.38 6.51 -18.24
CA ARG A 271 13.23 6.16 -19.42
C ARG A 271 14.00 4.87 -19.17
N VAL A 272 14.30 4.53 -17.91
CA VAL A 272 14.87 3.24 -17.54
C VAL A 272 13.82 2.16 -17.77
N ARG A 273 14.12 1.21 -18.67
CA ARG A 273 13.14 0.21 -19.13
C ARG A 273 12.64 -0.67 -18.00
N THR A 274 13.54 -1.21 -17.18
CA THR A 274 13.19 -2.10 -16.05
C THR A 274 12.32 -1.39 -15.03
N PHE A 275 12.66 -0.15 -14.68
CA PHE A 275 11.85 0.70 -13.81
C PHE A 275 10.45 0.93 -14.39
N ARG A 276 10.39 1.36 -15.66
CA ARG A 276 9.11 1.61 -16.35
C ARG A 276 8.22 0.38 -16.36
N VAL A 277 8.75 -0.78 -16.78
CA VAL A 277 7.97 -2.02 -16.87
C VAL A 277 7.53 -2.50 -15.48
N ALA A 278 8.40 -2.42 -14.48
CA ALA A 278 8.07 -2.81 -13.12
C ALA A 278 6.99 -1.91 -12.49
N VAL A 279 7.11 -0.58 -12.66
CA VAL A 279 6.18 0.38 -12.06
C VAL A 279 4.85 0.41 -12.81
N VAL A 280 4.87 0.54 -14.15
CA VAL A 280 3.64 0.61 -14.95
C VAL A 280 2.95 -0.76 -15.04
N GLY A 281 3.70 -1.84 -15.29
CA GLY A 281 3.16 -3.20 -15.27
C GLY A 281 2.62 -3.56 -13.90
N GLY A 282 3.35 -3.18 -12.84
CA GLY A 282 2.90 -3.32 -11.46
C GLY A 282 1.64 -2.52 -11.14
N PHE A 283 1.50 -1.31 -11.69
CA PHE A 283 0.30 -0.49 -11.55
C PHE A 283 -0.92 -1.21 -12.11
N VAL A 284 -0.85 -1.68 -13.37
CA VAL A 284 -1.97 -2.38 -14.02
C VAL A 284 -2.32 -3.69 -13.32
N THR A 285 -1.31 -4.47 -12.90
CA THR A 285 -1.55 -5.72 -12.17
C THR A 285 -2.26 -5.46 -10.83
N ARG A 286 -1.87 -4.42 -10.10
CA ARG A 286 -2.48 -4.07 -8.81
C ARG A 286 -3.90 -3.50 -8.94
N LEU A 287 -4.31 -2.97 -10.10
CA LEU A 287 -5.71 -2.60 -10.33
C LEU A 287 -6.65 -3.79 -10.13
N GLY A 288 -6.24 -4.99 -10.57
CA GLY A 288 -7.04 -6.20 -10.34
C GLY A 288 -6.92 -6.75 -8.92
N ILE A 289 -5.70 -6.78 -8.37
CA ILE A 289 -5.43 -7.42 -7.07
C ILE A 289 -5.86 -6.53 -5.88
N GLY A 290 -5.74 -5.21 -6.03
CA GLY A 290 -5.86 -4.24 -4.92
C GLY A 290 -7.22 -4.22 -4.23
N VAL A 291 -8.27 -4.67 -4.89
CA VAL A 291 -9.62 -4.72 -4.32
C VAL A 291 -9.90 -6.01 -3.54
N MET A 292 -9.10 -7.08 -3.72
CA MET A 292 -9.35 -8.37 -3.09
C MET A 292 -9.46 -8.31 -1.55
N PRO A 293 -8.61 -7.55 -0.82
CA PRO A 293 -8.73 -7.40 0.62
C PRO A 293 -10.06 -6.79 1.08
N PHE A 294 -10.75 -6.06 0.21
CA PHE A 294 -12.05 -5.46 0.47
C PHE A 294 -13.22 -6.40 0.06
N LEU A 295 -13.14 -7.02 -1.13
CA LEU A 295 -14.24 -7.87 -1.64
C LEU A 295 -14.31 -9.24 -0.95
N LEU A 296 -13.18 -9.82 -0.50
CA LEU A 296 -13.21 -11.12 0.18
C LEU A 296 -13.98 -11.08 1.51
N PRO A 297 -13.76 -10.12 2.42
CA PRO A 297 -14.61 -9.99 3.61
C PRO A 297 -16.09 -9.78 3.29
N LEU A 298 -16.43 -9.06 2.20
CA LEU A 298 -17.82 -8.91 1.75
C LEU A 298 -18.39 -10.25 1.28
N LEU A 299 -17.64 -11.03 0.48
CA LEU A 299 -18.06 -12.37 0.10
C LEU A 299 -18.31 -13.23 1.33
N TYR A 300 -17.39 -13.25 2.29
CA TYR A 300 -17.49 -14.12 3.46
C TYR A 300 -18.61 -13.71 4.41
N GLN A 301 -18.74 -12.42 4.72
CA GLN A 301 -19.71 -11.94 5.70
C GLN A 301 -21.09 -11.70 5.10
N VAL A 302 -21.19 -10.98 3.99
CA VAL A 302 -22.49 -10.64 3.37
C VAL A 302 -22.97 -11.78 2.47
N GLY A 303 -22.08 -12.31 1.61
CA GLY A 303 -22.43 -13.38 0.66
C GLY A 303 -22.67 -14.72 1.35
N LEU A 304 -21.70 -15.22 2.13
CA LEU A 304 -21.79 -16.54 2.78
C LEU A 304 -22.43 -16.48 4.16
N GLY A 305 -22.62 -15.28 4.74
CA GLY A 305 -23.21 -15.11 6.06
C GLY A 305 -22.32 -15.54 7.22
N LEU A 306 -21.01 -15.62 7.00
CA LEU A 306 -20.06 -15.96 8.05
C LEU A 306 -19.89 -14.81 9.05
N PRO A 307 -19.71 -15.09 10.34
CA PRO A 307 -19.42 -14.05 11.32
C PRO A 307 -18.05 -13.39 11.04
N ALA A 308 -17.89 -12.14 11.48
CA ALA A 308 -16.69 -11.35 11.21
C ALA A 308 -15.38 -12.03 11.64
N TRP A 309 -15.35 -12.76 12.76
CA TRP A 309 -14.18 -13.48 13.25
C TRP A 309 -13.76 -14.63 12.32
N GLN A 310 -14.72 -15.39 11.74
CA GLN A 310 -14.40 -16.43 10.76
C GLN A 310 -13.89 -15.81 9.46
N SER A 311 -14.51 -14.72 9.00
CA SER A 311 -14.02 -13.95 7.85
C SER A 311 -12.57 -13.51 8.06
N GLY A 312 -12.24 -12.98 9.24
CA GLY A 312 -10.87 -12.61 9.60
C GLY A 312 -9.89 -13.78 9.58
N LEU A 313 -10.29 -14.93 10.14
CA LEU A 313 -9.47 -16.15 10.14
C LEU A 313 -9.23 -16.68 8.72
N LEU A 314 -10.21 -16.59 7.82
CA LEU A 314 -10.06 -17.01 6.42
C LEU A 314 -9.12 -16.11 5.60
N MET A 315 -8.78 -14.91 6.09
CA MET A 315 -7.77 -14.06 5.49
C MET A 315 -6.34 -14.42 5.92
N MET A 316 -6.14 -15.09 7.07
CA MET A 316 -4.81 -15.45 7.59
C MET A 316 -3.99 -16.34 6.65
N PRO A 317 -4.55 -17.37 5.99
CA PRO A 317 -3.80 -18.23 5.10
C PRO A 317 -3.06 -17.47 4.00
N ALA A 318 -3.70 -16.45 3.42
CA ALA A 318 -3.07 -15.61 2.40
C ALA A 318 -1.85 -14.85 2.97
N ALA A 319 -1.98 -14.25 4.15
CA ALA A 319 -0.89 -13.53 4.79
C ALA A 319 0.26 -14.47 5.22
N ALA A 320 -0.08 -15.65 5.74
CA ALA A 320 0.91 -16.67 6.12
C ALA A 320 1.69 -17.18 4.89
N ALA A 321 1.01 -17.49 3.79
CA ALA A 321 1.65 -17.89 2.55
C ALA A 321 2.53 -16.78 1.97
N ALA A 322 2.08 -15.51 2.06
CA ALA A 322 2.86 -14.37 1.63
C ALA A 322 4.17 -14.19 2.42
N MET A 323 4.16 -14.46 3.73
CA MET A 323 5.37 -14.47 4.56
C MET A 323 6.30 -15.63 4.18
N GLY A 324 5.77 -16.82 4.03
CA GLY A 324 6.55 -18.02 3.63
C GLY A 324 7.20 -17.83 2.26
N MET A 325 6.49 -17.22 1.30
CA MET A 325 7.03 -16.97 -0.04
C MET A 325 8.27 -16.06 -0.03
N LYS A 326 8.37 -15.10 0.89
CA LYS A 326 9.56 -14.23 0.99
C LYS A 326 10.86 -14.99 1.25
N LEU A 327 10.78 -16.16 1.91
CA LEU A 327 11.96 -16.99 2.21
C LEU A 327 12.52 -17.68 0.95
N ILE A 328 11.68 -17.92 -0.04
CA ILE A 328 12.06 -18.66 -1.26
C ILE A 328 12.05 -17.81 -2.53
N ALA A 329 11.52 -16.56 -2.47
CA ALA A 329 11.35 -15.70 -3.63
C ALA A 329 12.65 -15.49 -4.41
N THR A 330 13.76 -15.24 -3.71
CA THR A 330 15.08 -15.04 -4.34
C THR A 330 15.54 -16.28 -5.09
N ARG A 331 15.30 -17.48 -4.55
CA ARG A 331 15.65 -18.74 -5.22
C ARG A 331 14.80 -18.96 -6.48
N VAL A 332 13.48 -18.68 -6.39
CA VAL A 332 12.57 -18.79 -7.54
C VAL A 332 13.01 -17.83 -8.65
N LEU A 333 13.34 -16.58 -8.30
CA LEU A 333 13.83 -15.57 -9.26
C LEU A 333 15.19 -15.97 -9.85
N ALA A 334 16.10 -16.52 -9.05
CA ALA A 334 17.39 -17.01 -9.52
C ALA A 334 17.25 -18.18 -10.49
N VAL A 335 16.27 -19.09 -10.31
CA VAL A 335 16.07 -20.25 -11.20
C VAL A 335 15.36 -19.86 -12.50
N PHE A 336 14.23 -19.16 -12.42
CA PHE A 336 13.34 -18.92 -13.56
C PHE A 336 13.54 -17.56 -14.25
N GLY A 337 14.16 -16.57 -13.57
CA GLY A 337 14.35 -15.20 -14.06
C GLY A 337 13.09 -14.36 -13.97
N TYR A 338 13.29 -13.04 -13.89
CA TYR A 338 12.21 -12.06 -13.63
C TYR A 338 11.09 -12.07 -14.68
N ARG A 339 11.45 -12.07 -15.98
CA ARG A 339 10.44 -12.01 -17.06
C ARG A 339 9.47 -13.18 -17.00
N ARG A 340 9.98 -14.42 -16.87
CA ARG A 340 9.14 -15.63 -16.84
C ARG A 340 8.29 -15.67 -15.56
N VAL A 341 8.91 -15.35 -14.43
CA VAL A 341 8.22 -15.32 -13.14
C VAL A 341 7.10 -14.29 -13.16
N LEU A 342 7.35 -13.05 -13.55
CA LEU A 342 6.32 -12.00 -13.57
C LEU A 342 5.15 -12.37 -14.50
N MET A 343 5.42 -12.88 -15.70
CA MET A 343 4.36 -13.27 -16.64
C MET A 343 3.54 -14.46 -16.14
N ALA A 344 4.19 -15.57 -15.77
CA ALA A 344 3.51 -16.77 -15.31
C ALA A 344 2.76 -16.52 -14.01
N ASN A 345 3.38 -15.82 -13.07
CA ASN A 345 2.80 -15.54 -11.78
C ASN A 345 1.57 -14.62 -11.87
N THR A 346 1.60 -13.61 -12.76
CA THR A 346 0.43 -12.75 -13.03
C THR A 346 -0.75 -13.58 -13.57
N LEU A 347 -0.49 -14.55 -14.45
CA LEU A 347 -1.52 -15.47 -14.93
C LEU A 347 -2.07 -16.36 -13.82
N MET A 348 -1.19 -16.88 -12.93
CA MET A 348 -1.62 -17.70 -11.79
C MET A 348 -2.46 -16.90 -10.78
N ILE A 349 -2.16 -15.63 -10.58
CA ILE A 349 -3.01 -14.72 -9.79
C ILE A 349 -4.38 -14.60 -10.46
N GLY A 350 -4.44 -14.34 -11.77
CA GLY A 350 -5.69 -14.27 -12.52
C GLY A 350 -6.51 -15.56 -12.39
N VAL A 351 -5.88 -16.73 -12.55
CA VAL A 351 -6.55 -18.03 -12.36
C VAL A 351 -7.08 -18.18 -10.92
N THR A 352 -6.28 -17.83 -9.91
CA THR A 352 -6.72 -17.91 -8.50
C THR A 352 -7.91 -17.00 -8.24
N MET A 353 -7.90 -15.77 -8.79
CA MET A 353 -9.04 -14.85 -8.71
C MET A 353 -10.28 -15.42 -9.41
N ALA A 354 -10.12 -16.02 -10.60
CA ALA A 354 -11.21 -16.67 -11.30
C ALA A 354 -11.77 -17.86 -10.51
N LEU A 355 -10.95 -18.60 -9.76
CA LEU A 355 -11.42 -19.68 -8.89
C LEU A 355 -12.23 -19.15 -7.69
N PHE A 356 -11.95 -17.97 -7.17
CA PHE A 356 -12.78 -17.33 -6.15
C PHE A 356 -14.21 -17.05 -6.65
N SER A 357 -14.45 -16.91 -7.97
CA SER A 357 -15.80 -16.81 -8.53
C SER A 357 -16.63 -18.09 -8.41
N ARG A 358 -16.07 -19.19 -7.94
CA ARG A 358 -16.77 -20.44 -7.66
C ARG A 358 -17.07 -20.66 -6.19
N VAL A 359 -16.61 -19.76 -5.32
CA VAL A 359 -16.81 -19.86 -3.87
C VAL A 359 -18.23 -19.47 -3.52
N GLY A 360 -18.99 -20.43 -3.00
CA GLY A 360 -20.39 -20.26 -2.60
C GLY A 360 -20.70 -20.94 -1.26
N PRO A 361 -21.98 -20.92 -0.82
CA PRO A 361 -22.37 -21.47 0.50
C PRO A 361 -22.03 -22.98 0.70
N ALA A 362 -21.97 -23.75 -0.39
CA ALA A 362 -21.63 -25.16 -0.36
C ALA A 362 -20.11 -25.45 -0.47
N THR A 363 -19.29 -24.41 -0.61
CA THR A 363 -17.84 -24.60 -0.79
C THR A 363 -17.18 -25.02 0.54
N PRO A 364 -16.43 -26.13 0.55
CA PRO A 364 -15.70 -26.54 1.75
C PRO A 364 -14.69 -25.49 2.20
N LEU A 365 -14.62 -25.23 3.51
CA LEU A 365 -13.66 -24.24 4.08
C LEU A 365 -12.21 -24.55 3.69
N ALA A 366 -11.86 -25.85 3.59
CA ALA A 366 -10.52 -26.25 3.15
C ALA A 366 -10.16 -25.73 1.76
N LEU A 367 -11.12 -25.66 0.83
CA LEU A 367 -10.88 -25.09 -0.50
C LEU A 367 -10.69 -23.57 -0.43
N ILE A 368 -11.46 -22.87 0.39
CA ILE A 368 -11.30 -21.41 0.61
C ILE A 368 -9.91 -21.11 1.18
N VAL A 369 -9.48 -21.92 2.16
CA VAL A 369 -8.13 -21.83 2.75
C VAL A 369 -7.05 -22.06 1.69
N ALA A 370 -7.19 -23.10 0.86
CA ALA A 370 -6.26 -23.41 -0.22
C ALA A 370 -6.15 -22.26 -1.24
N LEU A 371 -7.29 -21.70 -1.65
CA LEU A 371 -7.32 -20.50 -2.53
C LEU A 371 -6.64 -19.30 -1.87
N GLY A 372 -6.87 -19.09 -0.58
CA GLY A 372 -6.19 -18.05 0.20
C GLY A 372 -4.67 -18.23 0.22
N LEU A 373 -4.18 -19.46 0.48
CA LEU A 373 -2.76 -19.79 0.42
C LEU A 373 -2.17 -19.51 -0.96
N CYS A 374 -2.82 -19.95 -2.04
CA CYS A 374 -2.38 -19.69 -3.41
C CYS A 374 -2.33 -18.18 -3.70
N MET A 375 -3.39 -17.43 -3.33
CA MET A 375 -3.44 -15.99 -3.53
C MET A 375 -2.30 -15.27 -2.82
N GLY A 376 -2.06 -15.59 -1.55
CA GLY A 376 -0.98 -14.98 -0.78
C GLY A 376 0.41 -15.31 -1.33
N PHE A 377 0.62 -16.58 -1.71
CA PHE A 377 1.86 -17.05 -2.30
C PHE A 377 2.19 -16.28 -3.60
N PHE A 378 1.26 -16.27 -4.55
CA PHE A 378 1.48 -15.61 -5.84
C PHE A 378 1.55 -14.08 -5.71
N ASN A 379 0.73 -13.46 -4.86
CA ASN A 379 0.80 -12.02 -4.61
C ASN A 379 2.18 -11.61 -4.04
N SER A 380 2.69 -12.34 -3.05
CA SER A 380 3.98 -12.03 -2.43
C SER A 380 5.14 -12.15 -3.43
N LEU A 381 5.13 -13.19 -4.26
CA LEU A 381 6.11 -13.36 -5.33
C LEU A 381 6.04 -12.21 -6.34
N GLN A 382 4.81 -11.82 -6.74
CA GLN A 382 4.59 -10.72 -7.68
C GLN A 382 5.13 -9.40 -7.14
N PHE A 383 4.76 -9.04 -5.90
CA PHE A 383 5.21 -7.81 -5.26
C PHE A 383 6.73 -7.77 -5.08
N THR A 384 7.32 -8.87 -4.63
CA THR A 384 8.78 -8.97 -4.45
C THR A 384 9.50 -8.82 -5.77
N SER A 385 9.04 -9.50 -6.81
CA SER A 385 9.65 -9.45 -8.15
C SER A 385 9.55 -8.05 -8.77
N MET A 386 8.39 -7.40 -8.69
CA MET A 386 8.22 -6.03 -9.20
C MET A 386 9.09 -5.02 -8.45
N ASN A 387 9.13 -5.12 -7.11
CA ASN A 387 9.94 -4.20 -6.31
C ASN A 387 11.44 -4.37 -6.59
N SER A 388 11.94 -5.60 -6.65
CA SER A 388 13.35 -5.84 -6.98
C SER A 388 13.70 -5.36 -8.39
N MET A 389 12.83 -5.65 -9.37
CA MET A 389 13.02 -5.23 -10.77
C MET A 389 13.02 -3.71 -10.93
N ALA A 390 12.24 -2.98 -10.12
CA ALA A 390 12.19 -1.53 -10.17
C ALA A 390 13.54 -0.87 -9.87
N TYR A 391 14.43 -1.55 -9.13
CA TYR A 391 15.75 -1.00 -8.78
C TYR A 391 16.92 -1.61 -9.58
N ALA A 392 16.66 -2.57 -10.45
CA ALA A 392 17.71 -3.36 -11.11
C ALA A 392 18.73 -2.51 -11.89
N ASP A 393 18.25 -1.48 -12.60
CA ASP A 393 19.07 -0.60 -13.44
C ASP A 393 19.04 0.87 -12.98
N ILE A 394 18.66 1.12 -11.73
CA ILE A 394 18.62 2.48 -11.14
C ILE A 394 19.99 2.79 -10.51
N GLU A 395 20.53 3.95 -10.88
CA GLU A 395 21.76 4.43 -10.25
C GLU A 395 21.59 4.70 -8.75
N PRO A 396 22.62 4.45 -7.93
CA PRO A 396 22.56 4.65 -6.47
C PRO A 396 22.11 6.07 -6.07
N ALA A 397 22.48 7.09 -6.83
CA ALA A 397 22.10 8.48 -6.61
C ALA A 397 20.59 8.73 -6.77
N ASP A 398 19.91 7.96 -7.62
CA ASP A 398 18.48 8.09 -7.91
C ASP A 398 17.60 7.11 -7.12
N SER A 399 18.20 6.20 -6.34
CA SER A 399 17.47 5.13 -5.62
C SER A 399 16.41 5.67 -4.67
N SER A 400 16.65 6.79 -3.99
CA SER A 400 15.66 7.42 -3.09
C SER A 400 14.44 7.92 -3.86
N MET A 401 14.65 8.60 -4.98
CA MET A 401 13.58 9.11 -5.84
C MET A 401 12.81 7.94 -6.50
N ALA A 402 13.52 6.91 -6.97
CA ALA A 402 12.90 5.70 -7.52
C ALA A 402 12.00 5.01 -6.47
N SER A 403 12.46 4.93 -5.21
CA SER A 403 11.67 4.39 -4.10
C SER A 403 10.40 5.20 -3.85
N THR A 404 10.51 6.52 -3.85
CA THR A 404 9.37 7.43 -3.68
C THR A 404 8.33 7.22 -4.79
N ILE A 405 8.77 7.22 -6.06
CA ILE A 405 7.89 7.00 -7.21
C ILE A 405 7.24 5.61 -7.14
N ALA A 406 8.03 4.56 -6.92
CA ALA A 406 7.52 3.19 -6.85
C ALA A 406 6.49 3.03 -5.73
N SER A 407 6.75 3.58 -4.54
CA SER A 407 5.82 3.53 -3.40
C SER A 407 4.54 4.32 -3.67
N SER A 408 4.63 5.55 -4.18
CA SER A 408 3.45 6.35 -4.53
C SER A 408 2.61 5.69 -5.61
N MET A 409 3.23 5.17 -6.68
CA MET A 409 2.53 4.45 -7.74
C MET A 409 1.89 3.16 -7.25
N GLN A 410 2.53 2.45 -6.31
CA GLN A 410 1.98 1.28 -5.66
C GLN A 410 0.69 1.64 -4.89
N GLN A 411 0.73 2.67 -4.07
CA GLN A 411 -0.43 3.08 -3.27
C GLN A 411 -1.57 3.62 -4.16
N LEU A 412 -1.23 4.41 -5.19
CA LEU A 412 -2.23 4.86 -6.18
C LEU A 412 -2.89 3.69 -6.89
N SER A 413 -2.11 2.68 -7.32
CA SER A 413 -2.66 1.50 -7.97
C SER A 413 -3.58 0.69 -7.06
N MET A 414 -3.29 0.63 -5.76
CA MET A 414 -4.15 -0.02 -4.76
C MET A 414 -5.45 0.77 -4.56
N SER A 415 -5.38 2.10 -4.44
CA SER A 415 -6.56 2.97 -4.30
C SER A 415 -7.46 2.89 -5.54
N PHE A 416 -6.88 3.00 -6.73
CA PHE A 416 -7.65 2.89 -7.99
C PHE A 416 -8.17 1.47 -8.21
N GLY A 417 -7.42 0.44 -7.82
CA GLY A 417 -7.85 -0.95 -7.85
C GLY A 417 -9.08 -1.18 -6.97
N LEU A 418 -9.06 -0.63 -5.76
CA LEU A 418 -10.20 -0.67 -4.84
C LEU A 418 -11.41 0.04 -5.46
N ALA A 419 -11.24 1.25 -5.99
CA ALA A 419 -12.33 2.03 -6.56
C ALA A 419 -12.92 1.35 -7.81
N SER A 420 -12.07 0.94 -8.77
CA SER A 420 -12.50 0.30 -10.01
C SER A 420 -13.11 -1.09 -9.76
N GLY A 421 -12.51 -1.90 -8.89
CA GLY A 421 -13.03 -3.22 -8.56
C GLY A 421 -14.37 -3.18 -7.81
N SER A 422 -14.53 -2.22 -6.91
CA SER A 422 -15.82 -1.97 -6.25
C SER A 422 -16.87 -1.45 -7.23
N LEU A 423 -16.48 -0.63 -8.23
CA LEU A 423 -17.33 -0.19 -9.30
C LEU A 423 -17.84 -1.37 -10.13
N VAL A 424 -16.96 -2.29 -10.52
CA VAL A 424 -17.33 -3.52 -11.24
C VAL A 424 -18.31 -4.36 -10.43
N ALA A 425 -18.09 -4.54 -9.13
CA ALA A 425 -19.00 -5.25 -8.24
C ALA A 425 -20.38 -4.55 -8.15
N ALA A 426 -20.39 -3.23 -8.01
CA ALA A 426 -21.63 -2.44 -7.98
C ALA A 426 -22.40 -2.50 -9.30
N TRP A 427 -21.68 -2.49 -10.44
CA TRP A 427 -22.29 -2.63 -11.77
C TRP A 427 -23.05 -3.95 -11.92
N TYR A 428 -22.45 -5.07 -11.53
CA TYR A 428 -23.10 -6.38 -11.61
C TYR A 428 -24.23 -6.55 -10.58
N LEU A 429 -24.14 -5.88 -9.43
CA LEU A 429 -25.22 -5.89 -8.44
C LEU A 429 -26.43 -5.06 -8.90
N GLY A 430 -26.22 -3.98 -9.65
CA GLY A 430 -27.27 -3.10 -10.14
C GLY A 430 -28.08 -2.46 -8.99
N ALA A 431 -29.40 -2.45 -9.15
CA ALA A 431 -30.34 -1.91 -8.16
C ALA A 431 -30.75 -2.93 -7.08
N VAL A 432 -30.20 -4.15 -7.10
CA VAL A 432 -30.58 -5.20 -6.14
C VAL A 432 -30.02 -4.85 -4.75
N PRO A 433 -30.83 -4.96 -3.68
CA PRO A 433 -30.37 -4.68 -2.32
C PRO A 433 -29.20 -5.59 -1.91
N GLN A 434 -28.20 -5.02 -1.24
CA GLN A 434 -27.05 -5.79 -0.74
C GLN A 434 -27.40 -6.74 0.42
N THR A 435 -28.66 -6.79 0.82
CA THR A 435 -29.21 -7.78 1.75
C THR A 435 -29.54 -9.11 1.07
N ASP A 436 -29.71 -9.11 -0.26
CA ASP A 436 -29.90 -10.35 -1.04
C ASP A 436 -28.55 -11.05 -1.23
N ARG A 437 -28.32 -12.09 -0.42
CA ARG A 437 -27.07 -12.87 -0.43
C ARG A 437 -26.76 -13.48 -1.78
N ALA A 438 -27.75 -14.01 -2.46
CA ALA A 438 -27.54 -14.67 -3.76
C ALA A 438 -27.10 -13.67 -4.82
N ALA A 439 -27.72 -12.49 -4.85
CA ALA A 439 -27.34 -11.40 -5.74
C ALA A 439 -25.94 -10.88 -5.45
N VAL A 440 -25.59 -10.69 -4.16
CA VAL A 440 -24.24 -10.26 -3.76
C VAL A 440 -23.19 -11.28 -4.19
N VAL A 441 -23.41 -12.58 -3.93
CA VAL A 441 -22.48 -13.65 -4.35
C VAL A 441 -22.32 -13.64 -5.87
N SER A 442 -23.42 -13.55 -6.63
CA SER A 442 -23.37 -13.51 -8.09
C SER A 442 -22.61 -12.29 -8.61
N ALA A 443 -22.88 -11.10 -8.06
CA ALA A 443 -22.18 -9.86 -8.44
C ALA A 443 -20.67 -9.95 -8.15
N LEU A 444 -20.29 -10.47 -6.99
CA LEU A 444 -18.89 -10.66 -6.64
C LEU A 444 -18.21 -11.69 -7.53
N HIS A 445 -18.89 -12.77 -7.91
CA HIS A 445 -18.35 -13.76 -8.86
C HIS A 445 -18.01 -13.12 -10.21
N HIS A 446 -18.92 -12.32 -10.78
CA HIS A 446 -18.67 -11.60 -12.02
C HIS A 446 -17.53 -10.56 -11.86
N ALA A 447 -17.50 -9.87 -10.72
CA ALA A 447 -16.40 -8.94 -10.43
C ALA A 447 -15.05 -9.66 -10.37
N PHE A 448 -14.96 -10.82 -9.70
CA PHE A 448 -13.74 -11.61 -9.66
C PHE A 448 -13.29 -12.08 -11.05
N LEU A 449 -14.23 -12.50 -11.92
CA LEU A 449 -13.91 -12.88 -13.29
C LEU A 449 -13.40 -11.70 -14.13
N ALA A 450 -14.05 -10.54 -14.04
CA ALA A 450 -13.62 -9.33 -14.74
C ALA A 450 -12.22 -8.87 -14.29
N LEU A 451 -11.98 -8.88 -12.97
CA LEU A 451 -10.70 -8.51 -12.37
C LEU A 451 -9.62 -9.55 -12.67
N ALA A 452 -9.97 -10.84 -12.71
CA ALA A 452 -9.08 -11.91 -13.13
C ALA A 452 -8.61 -11.72 -14.58
N ALA A 453 -9.54 -11.37 -15.50
CA ALA A 453 -9.22 -11.07 -16.89
C ALA A 453 -8.30 -9.85 -17.00
N LEU A 454 -8.61 -8.75 -16.28
CA LEU A 454 -7.76 -7.56 -16.22
C LEU A 454 -6.35 -7.90 -15.72
N THR A 455 -6.26 -8.66 -14.62
CA THR A 455 -4.98 -9.10 -14.06
C THR A 455 -4.22 -9.97 -15.04
N ALA A 456 -4.86 -10.96 -15.68
CA ALA A 456 -4.21 -11.81 -16.67
C ALA A 456 -3.71 -11.01 -17.89
N LEU A 457 -4.51 -10.06 -18.38
CA LEU A 457 -4.11 -9.15 -19.46
C LEU A 457 -2.90 -8.29 -19.08
N SER A 458 -2.76 -7.91 -17.81
CA SER A 458 -1.61 -7.14 -17.34
C SER A 458 -0.28 -7.89 -17.48
N ALA A 459 -0.29 -9.22 -17.63
CA ALA A 459 0.90 -10.00 -17.94
C ALA A 459 1.58 -9.55 -19.25
N LEU A 460 0.81 -8.96 -20.16
CA LEU A 460 1.35 -8.42 -21.42
C LEU A 460 2.32 -7.24 -21.20
N ALA A 461 2.13 -6.47 -20.12
CA ALA A 461 3.03 -5.38 -19.76
C ALA A 461 4.46 -5.88 -19.49
N PHE A 462 4.62 -7.08 -18.94
CA PHE A 462 5.93 -7.68 -18.64
C PHE A 462 6.63 -8.27 -19.86
N ARG A 463 5.99 -8.31 -21.05
CA ARG A 463 6.66 -8.64 -22.31
C ARG A 463 7.74 -7.63 -22.67
N GLY A 464 7.65 -6.40 -22.17
CA GLY A 464 8.66 -5.37 -22.34
C GLY A 464 10.01 -5.67 -21.67
N LEU A 465 10.10 -6.67 -20.80
CA LEU A 465 11.36 -7.15 -20.24
C LEU A 465 12.11 -8.04 -21.24
N LYS A 466 13.43 -7.88 -21.29
CA LYS A 466 14.30 -8.76 -22.07
C LYS A 466 14.75 -9.96 -21.23
N PRO A 467 15.14 -11.09 -21.84
CA PRO A 467 15.88 -12.13 -21.15
C PRO A 467 17.15 -11.55 -20.54
N GLY A 468 17.42 -11.84 -19.28
CA GLY A 468 18.57 -11.29 -18.53
C GLY A 468 18.31 -10.00 -17.76
N ASP A 469 17.16 -9.33 -17.96
CA ASP A 469 16.80 -8.17 -17.13
C ASP A 469 16.67 -8.61 -15.66
N GLY A 470 17.42 -7.92 -14.77
CA GLY A 470 17.44 -8.20 -13.33
C GLY A 470 18.31 -9.39 -12.89
N ASP A 471 19.06 -10.02 -13.79
CA ASP A 471 19.93 -11.15 -13.44
C ASP A 471 20.99 -10.76 -12.38
N GLN A 472 21.48 -9.53 -12.41
CA GLN A 472 22.37 -8.99 -11.36
C GLN A 472 21.74 -8.98 -9.98
N VAL A 473 20.43 -8.64 -9.89
CA VAL A 473 19.68 -8.61 -8.64
C VAL A 473 19.29 -10.03 -8.20
N ALA A 474 19.16 -10.98 -9.13
CA ALA A 474 18.87 -12.38 -8.87
C ALA A 474 20.12 -13.20 -8.47
N GLY A 475 21.32 -12.62 -8.48
CA GLY A 475 22.57 -13.33 -8.24
C GLY A 475 23.00 -14.26 -9.38
N ARG A 476 22.51 -14.01 -10.61
CA ARG A 476 22.89 -14.77 -11.82
C ARG A 476 24.10 -14.18 -12.57
N GLY A 477 24.64 -13.05 -12.09
CA GLY A 477 25.58 -12.21 -12.84
C GLY A 477 27.06 -12.50 -12.66
N GLU A 478 27.47 -13.53 -11.90
CA GLU A 478 28.87 -13.96 -11.86
C GLU A 478 28.97 -15.45 -12.22
N PRO A 479 29.66 -15.82 -13.32
CA PRO A 479 30.21 -17.14 -13.40
C PRO A 479 31.25 -17.24 -12.28
N ALA A 480 31.10 -18.27 -11.43
CA ALA A 480 32.14 -18.64 -10.46
C ALA A 480 33.47 -18.77 -11.21
N GLY A 481 34.34 -17.76 -11.03
CA GLY A 481 35.75 -17.80 -11.44
C GLY A 481 36.56 -18.57 -10.44
#